data_25a6617ddd794fa22e2b67424a724204
#
_entry.id   25a6617ddd794fa22e2b67424a724204
#
_cell.length_a   1.000
_cell.length_b   1.000
_cell.length_c   1.000
_cell.angle_alpha   90.00
_cell.angle_beta   90.00
_cell.angle_gamma   90.00
#
_symmetry.space_group_name_H-M   'P 1'
#
loop_
_entity.id
_entity.type
_entity.pdbx_description
1 polymer ?
#
loop_
_entity_poly.entity_id
_entity_poly.type
_entity_poly.pdbx_seq_one_letter_code
_entity_poly.pdbx_strand_id
1 'polypeptide(L)'
;MQTINIETNQHDDYQVRESYRNLRTNIFLSGKDTKVVMFTSCGPNEGKSTVTMNLASSIADGGKRVLFIDCDLRKSVLVGRYRVKKGVKGLTHFLSGQNTLEEVIYQTNVPDMDVILAGPVPPNPSELLDSPLFKETVRQMREKYDYVIIDTPPLGSVIDAAIVAQVCDGAVLVIAANQVSYKFAQNVMGQLKKTKIKIIGSVLNKVDLSENGYYGRYYGKYYGKYYGSYYGHYNSEESPDKSFEKARNASLARKNTNNASKPVKRQAGSVGLVAARKKANVAGNNTGVRKKPSADEFDGDFLMDYDEK
;
A
#
# COMPACT_ATOMS: atom_id res chain seq x y z
N MET A 1 3.90 7.44 -30.62
CA MET A 1 3.34 6.61 -29.53
C MET A 1 2.55 7.50 -28.59
N GLN A 2 1.42 7.07 -28.09
CA GLN A 2 0.64 7.82 -27.10
C GLN A 2 1.26 7.58 -25.72
N THR A 3 1.58 8.68 -25.00
CA THR A 3 2.12 8.61 -23.64
C THR A 3 0.98 8.66 -22.63
N ILE A 4 1.01 7.77 -21.64
CA ILE A 4 0.07 7.78 -20.50
C ILE A 4 0.73 8.54 -19.36
N ASN A 5 0.05 9.58 -18.87
CA ASN A 5 0.54 10.36 -17.75
C ASN A 5 0.13 9.69 -16.43
N ILE A 6 1.12 9.28 -15.64
CA ILE A 6 0.94 8.64 -14.33
C ILE A 6 1.27 9.66 -13.26
N GLU A 7 0.25 10.13 -12.55
CA GLU A 7 0.45 10.94 -11.34
C GLU A 7 0.74 9.99 -10.17
N THR A 8 2.00 9.96 -9.73
CA THR A 8 2.39 9.18 -8.54
C THR A 8 2.38 10.11 -7.34
N ASN A 9 1.67 9.74 -6.27
CA ASN A 9 1.64 10.49 -5.00
C ASN A 9 2.97 10.42 -4.23
N GLN A 10 4.05 9.96 -4.86
CA GLN A 10 5.36 9.81 -4.22
C GLN A 10 6.09 11.13 -3.99
N HIS A 11 5.67 12.22 -4.67
CA HIS A 11 6.44 13.46 -4.63
C HIS A 11 6.22 14.31 -3.37
N ASP A 12 5.10 14.12 -2.67
CA ASP A 12 4.67 15.04 -1.59
C ASP A 12 5.02 14.57 -0.18
N ASP A 13 5.30 13.27 0.05
CA ASP A 13 5.58 12.72 1.38
C ASP A 13 6.87 11.88 1.39
N TYR A 14 7.85 12.33 2.16
CA TYR A 14 9.14 11.64 2.34
C TYR A 14 8.97 10.22 2.89
N GLN A 15 8.05 10.01 3.86
CA GLN A 15 7.84 8.70 4.47
C GLN A 15 7.25 7.70 3.48
N VAL A 16 6.34 8.17 2.62
CA VAL A 16 5.76 7.35 1.55
C VAL A 16 6.84 6.94 0.55
N ARG A 17 7.69 7.87 0.12
CA ARG A 17 8.81 7.55 -0.78
C ARG A 17 9.76 6.51 -0.21
N GLU A 18 10.16 6.67 1.06
CA GLU A 18 11.04 5.71 1.72
C GLU A 18 10.37 4.34 1.86
N SER A 19 9.08 4.28 2.12
CA SER A 19 8.34 3.01 2.15
C SER A 19 8.40 2.27 0.81
N TYR A 20 8.25 2.99 -0.33
CA TYR A 20 8.39 2.38 -1.65
C TYR A 20 9.83 2.02 -2.00
N ARG A 21 10.84 2.79 -1.57
CA ARG A 21 12.25 2.42 -1.73
C ARG A 21 12.58 1.14 -0.95
N ASN A 22 12.06 1.01 0.27
CA ASN A 22 12.22 -0.21 1.07
C ASN A 22 11.52 -1.40 0.41
N LEU A 23 10.28 -1.22 -0.07
CA LEU A 23 9.55 -2.27 -0.79
C LEU A 23 10.29 -2.71 -2.04
N ARG A 24 10.80 -1.75 -2.85
CA ARG A 24 11.66 -2.03 -4.01
C ARG A 24 12.90 -2.85 -3.63
N THR A 25 13.59 -2.47 -2.56
CA THR A 25 14.77 -3.18 -2.08
C THR A 25 14.42 -4.61 -1.69
N ASN A 26 13.30 -4.82 -1.00
CA ASN A 26 12.82 -6.15 -0.63
C ASN A 26 12.50 -7.02 -1.87
N ILE A 27 11.92 -6.43 -2.92
CA ILE A 27 11.72 -7.13 -4.20
C ILE A 27 13.07 -7.53 -4.82
N PHE A 28 14.06 -6.63 -4.83
CA PHE A 28 15.38 -6.93 -5.39
C PHE A 28 16.10 -8.03 -4.59
N LEU A 29 15.94 -8.07 -3.30
CA LEU A 29 16.51 -9.10 -2.43
C LEU A 29 15.78 -10.44 -2.49
N SER A 30 14.58 -10.48 -3.08
CA SER A 30 13.80 -11.71 -3.18
C SER A 30 14.38 -12.75 -4.15
N GLY A 31 15.43 -12.41 -4.91
CA GLY A 31 16.18 -13.31 -5.78
C GLY A 31 16.40 -12.75 -7.18
N LYS A 32 17.55 -13.10 -7.78
CA LYS A 32 17.95 -12.61 -9.11
C LYS A 32 16.99 -13.02 -10.23
N ASP A 33 16.33 -14.16 -10.07
CA ASP A 33 15.39 -14.71 -11.05
C ASP A 33 13.95 -14.22 -10.83
N THR A 34 13.70 -13.48 -9.77
CA THR A 34 12.39 -12.91 -9.45
C THR A 34 12.17 -11.63 -10.26
N LYS A 35 11.71 -11.76 -11.50
CA LYS A 35 11.46 -10.65 -12.43
C LYS A 35 9.97 -10.34 -12.61
N VAL A 36 9.13 -11.37 -12.68
CA VAL A 36 7.68 -11.24 -12.86
C VAL A 36 7.02 -11.34 -11.49
N VAL A 37 6.54 -10.20 -10.97
CA VAL A 37 5.97 -10.13 -9.62
C VAL A 37 4.51 -9.67 -9.71
N MET A 38 3.61 -10.51 -9.21
CA MET A 38 2.19 -10.16 -9.14
C MET A 38 1.80 -9.60 -7.77
N PHE A 39 0.80 -8.74 -7.81
CA PHE A 39 0.17 -8.16 -6.63
C PHE A 39 -1.31 -8.50 -6.60
N THR A 40 -1.76 -9.03 -5.47
CA THR A 40 -3.18 -9.28 -5.21
C THR A 40 -3.57 -8.75 -3.84
N SER A 41 -4.85 -8.82 -3.49
CA SER A 41 -5.36 -8.39 -2.17
C SER A 41 -6.42 -9.35 -1.66
N CYS A 42 -6.84 -9.17 -0.42
CA CYS A 42 -7.93 -9.98 0.15
C CYS A 42 -9.28 -9.55 -0.40
N GLY A 43 -9.51 -8.24 -0.53
CA GLY A 43 -10.77 -7.68 -1.01
C GLY A 43 -10.57 -6.43 -1.88
N PRO A 44 -11.66 -5.84 -2.37
CA PRO A 44 -11.60 -4.60 -3.12
C PRO A 44 -11.21 -3.42 -2.22
N ASN A 45 -10.72 -2.35 -2.84
CA ASN A 45 -10.38 -1.08 -2.18
C ASN A 45 -9.26 -1.15 -1.13
N GLU A 46 -8.43 -2.17 -1.11
CA GLU A 46 -7.25 -2.25 -0.24
C GLU A 46 -6.07 -1.39 -0.72
N GLY A 47 -6.20 -0.75 -1.87
CA GLY A 47 -5.17 0.12 -2.45
C GLY A 47 -4.12 -0.64 -3.26
N LYS A 48 -4.37 -1.91 -3.60
CA LYS A 48 -3.51 -2.78 -4.40
C LYS A 48 -2.93 -2.08 -5.62
N SER A 49 -3.76 -1.63 -6.55
CA SER A 49 -3.32 -0.98 -7.79
C SER A 49 -2.51 0.30 -7.57
N THR A 50 -2.76 1.02 -6.45
CA THR A 50 -1.94 2.18 -6.06
C THR A 50 -0.55 1.74 -5.61
N VAL A 51 -0.49 0.72 -4.74
CA VAL A 51 0.79 0.16 -4.27
C VAL A 51 1.59 -0.39 -5.43
N THR A 52 0.95 -1.17 -6.31
CA THR A 52 1.59 -1.82 -7.46
C THR A 52 2.17 -0.80 -8.45
N MET A 53 1.39 0.23 -8.79
CA MET A 53 1.83 1.29 -9.72
C MET A 53 2.97 2.13 -9.14
N ASN A 54 2.85 2.56 -7.88
CA ASN A 54 3.90 3.34 -7.23
C ASN A 54 5.19 2.54 -7.04
N LEU A 55 5.09 1.24 -6.79
CA LEU A 55 6.27 0.37 -6.76
C LEU A 55 6.92 0.26 -8.14
N ALA A 56 6.12 0.06 -9.21
CA ALA A 56 6.65 0.01 -10.58
C ALA A 56 7.41 1.31 -10.92
N SER A 57 6.84 2.47 -10.60
CA SER A 57 7.52 3.76 -10.74
C SER A 57 8.81 3.82 -9.90
N SER A 58 8.76 3.39 -8.64
CA SER A 58 9.96 3.38 -7.78
C SER A 58 11.07 2.47 -8.31
N ILE A 59 10.73 1.35 -8.97
CA ILE A 59 11.71 0.43 -9.59
C ILE A 59 12.32 1.12 -10.82
N ALA A 60 11.52 1.79 -11.65
CA ALA A 60 11.99 2.56 -12.81
C ALA A 60 12.90 3.72 -12.39
N ASP A 61 12.54 4.48 -11.34
CA ASP A 61 13.37 5.53 -10.75
C ASP A 61 14.74 4.99 -10.26
N GLY A 62 14.81 3.68 -9.99
CA GLY A 62 16.05 2.96 -9.66
C GLY A 62 16.86 2.53 -10.89
N GLY A 63 16.53 2.97 -12.10
CA GLY A 63 17.26 2.70 -13.35
C GLY A 63 16.99 1.30 -13.91
N LYS A 64 15.81 0.71 -13.67
CA LYS A 64 15.38 -0.59 -14.20
C LYS A 64 14.26 -0.40 -15.22
N ARG A 65 14.32 -1.13 -16.33
CA ARG A 65 13.22 -1.16 -17.30
C ARG A 65 12.06 -1.97 -16.75
N VAL A 66 10.90 -1.33 -16.61
CA VAL A 66 9.71 -1.90 -15.96
C VAL A 66 8.54 -1.94 -16.94
N LEU A 67 7.86 -3.08 -17.00
CA LEU A 67 6.55 -3.17 -17.60
C LEU A 67 5.51 -3.37 -16.48
N PHE A 68 4.53 -2.49 -16.42
CA PHE A 68 3.35 -2.67 -15.59
C PHE A 68 2.22 -3.27 -16.43
N ILE A 69 1.58 -4.35 -15.95
CA ILE A 69 0.44 -4.99 -16.62
C ILE A 69 -0.77 -4.98 -15.68
N ASP A 70 -1.86 -4.38 -16.14
CA ASP A 70 -3.15 -4.41 -15.46
C ASP A 70 -3.94 -5.67 -15.90
N CYS A 71 -3.95 -6.67 -15.05
CA CYS A 71 -4.70 -7.92 -15.22
C CYS A 71 -6.04 -7.93 -14.46
N ASP A 72 -6.48 -6.80 -13.86
CA ASP A 72 -7.84 -6.69 -13.33
C ASP A 72 -8.83 -6.40 -14.48
N LEU A 73 -9.07 -7.42 -15.32
CA LEU A 73 -9.96 -7.31 -16.48
C LEU A 73 -11.42 -7.14 -16.08
N ARG A 74 -11.77 -7.29 -14.79
CA ARG A 74 -13.14 -7.19 -14.28
C ARG A 74 -13.48 -5.78 -13.82
N LYS A 75 -12.57 -5.10 -13.15
CA LYS A 75 -12.85 -3.81 -12.52
C LYS A 75 -11.58 -2.95 -12.41
N SER A 76 -10.85 -2.78 -13.51
CA SER A 76 -9.73 -1.86 -13.52
C SER A 76 -10.16 -0.44 -13.15
N VAL A 77 -9.39 0.20 -12.27
CA VAL A 77 -9.60 1.59 -11.85
C VAL A 77 -8.59 2.55 -12.49
N LEU A 78 -7.59 2.03 -13.21
CA LEU A 78 -6.43 2.81 -13.66
C LEU A 78 -6.78 3.80 -14.76
N VAL A 79 -7.63 3.42 -15.72
CA VAL A 79 -8.08 4.30 -16.81
C VAL A 79 -8.76 5.56 -16.24
N GLY A 80 -9.67 5.38 -15.26
CA GLY A 80 -10.33 6.51 -14.60
C GLY A 80 -9.40 7.33 -13.73
N ARG A 81 -8.51 6.68 -12.97
CA ARG A 81 -7.57 7.33 -12.05
C ARG A 81 -6.57 8.22 -12.78
N TYR A 82 -6.00 7.75 -13.87
CA TYR A 82 -5.00 8.49 -14.63
C TYR A 82 -5.61 9.28 -15.79
N ARG A 83 -6.94 9.44 -15.81
CA ARG A 83 -7.68 10.22 -16.81
C ARG A 83 -7.24 9.87 -18.24
N VAL A 84 -7.02 8.58 -18.48
CA VAL A 84 -6.56 8.11 -19.78
C VAL A 84 -7.62 8.42 -20.85
N LYS A 85 -7.18 8.92 -22.00
CA LYS A 85 -8.07 9.29 -23.10
C LYS A 85 -8.95 8.11 -23.54
N LYS A 86 -10.17 8.40 -23.95
CA LYS A 86 -11.07 7.38 -24.53
C LYS A 86 -10.44 6.73 -25.78
N GLY A 87 -10.67 5.44 -25.97
CA GLY A 87 -10.16 4.70 -27.14
C GLY A 87 -8.78 4.08 -26.96
N VAL A 88 -8.19 4.15 -25.74
CA VAL A 88 -6.96 3.42 -25.42
C VAL A 88 -7.22 1.92 -25.49
N LYS A 89 -6.37 1.22 -26.21
CA LYS A 89 -6.38 -0.23 -26.32
C LYS A 89 -5.78 -0.84 -25.04
N GLY A 90 -6.12 -2.07 -24.73
CA GLY A 90 -5.61 -2.72 -23.52
C GLY A 90 -5.45 -4.22 -23.70
N LEU A 91 -5.05 -4.89 -22.64
CA LEU A 91 -4.78 -6.32 -22.61
C LEU A 91 -5.92 -7.16 -23.19
N THR A 92 -7.16 -6.81 -22.87
CA THR A 92 -8.35 -7.49 -23.42
C THR A 92 -8.40 -7.43 -24.95
N HIS A 93 -8.11 -6.29 -25.57
CA HIS A 93 -8.10 -6.18 -27.03
C HIS A 93 -7.05 -7.08 -27.67
N PHE A 94 -5.84 -7.12 -27.06
CA PHE A 94 -4.76 -7.99 -27.54
C PHE A 94 -5.12 -9.46 -27.37
N LEU A 95 -5.56 -9.88 -26.17
CA LEU A 95 -5.87 -11.29 -25.90
C LEU A 95 -7.07 -11.81 -26.70
N SER A 96 -7.95 -10.90 -27.15
CA SER A 96 -9.07 -11.22 -28.04
C SER A 96 -8.70 -11.16 -29.54
N GLY A 97 -7.43 -10.94 -29.88
CA GLY A 97 -6.93 -10.89 -31.26
C GLY A 97 -7.34 -9.64 -32.05
N GLN A 98 -7.80 -8.59 -31.36
CA GLN A 98 -8.26 -7.35 -32.01
C GLN A 98 -7.11 -6.37 -32.27
N ASN A 99 -6.02 -6.47 -31.52
CA ASN A 99 -4.84 -5.60 -31.63
C ASN A 99 -3.55 -6.40 -31.44
N THR A 100 -2.44 -5.87 -31.95
CA THR A 100 -1.11 -6.43 -31.68
C THR A 100 -0.61 -6.06 -30.29
N LEU A 101 0.43 -6.72 -29.81
CA LEU A 101 1.02 -6.44 -28.51
C LEU A 101 1.61 -5.03 -28.46
N GLU A 102 2.25 -4.58 -29.54
CA GLU A 102 2.87 -3.25 -29.66
C GLU A 102 1.85 -2.12 -29.57
N GLU A 103 0.62 -2.38 -30.02
CA GLU A 103 -0.48 -1.38 -29.99
C GLU A 103 -1.08 -1.20 -28.60
N VAL A 104 -0.83 -2.11 -27.66
CA VAL A 104 -1.36 -2.07 -26.29
C VAL A 104 -0.31 -1.73 -25.24
N ILE A 105 0.97 -1.64 -25.64
CA ILE A 105 2.06 -1.16 -24.79
C ILE A 105 2.17 0.36 -24.95
N TYR A 106 2.09 1.09 -23.85
CA TYR A 106 2.21 2.55 -23.83
C TYR A 106 3.41 2.97 -23.00
N GLN A 107 4.16 3.95 -23.51
CA GLN A 107 5.12 4.67 -22.70
C GLN A 107 4.41 5.51 -21.65
N THR A 108 5.11 5.78 -20.56
CA THR A 108 4.61 6.69 -19.51
C THR A 108 5.48 7.94 -19.41
N ASN A 109 5.05 8.91 -18.59
CA ASN A 109 5.88 10.05 -18.22
C ASN A 109 7.01 9.68 -17.23
N VAL A 110 7.00 8.46 -16.69
CA VAL A 110 8.09 7.92 -15.86
C VAL A 110 9.11 7.26 -16.79
N PRO A 111 10.37 7.72 -16.83
CA PRO A 111 11.41 7.10 -17.65
C PRO A 111 11.55 5.61 -17.36
N ASP A 112 11.85 4.81 -18.39
CA ASP A 112 12.05 3.35 -18.28
C ASP A 112 10.83 2.56 -17.78
N MET A 113 9.63 3.15 -17.82
CA MET A 113 8.40 2.50 -17.43
C MET A 113 7.36 2.51 -18.55
N ASP A 114 6.97 1.31 -19.00
CA ASP A 114 5.88 1.07 -19.92
C ASP A 114 4.67 0.47 -19.19
N VAL A 115 3.47 0.60 -19.79
CA VAL A 115 2.23 0.09 -19.21
C VAL A 115 1.34 -0.59 -20.26
N ILE A 116 0.72 -1.71 -19.85
CA ILE A 116 -0.43 -2.33 -20.53
C ILE A 116 -1.63 -2.17 -19.61
N LEU A 117 -2.66 -1.45 -20.07
CA LEU A 117 -3.91 -1.30 -19.35
C LEU A 117 -4.84 -2.49 -19.59
N ALA A 118 -5.80 -2.74 -18.71
CA ALA A 118 -6.74 -3.88 -18.83
C ALA A 118 -7.57 -3.85 -20.12
N GLY A 119 -8.04 -2.68 -20.54
CA GLY A 119 -8.99 -2.55 -21.65
C GLY A 119 -10.44 -2.70 -21.18
N PRO A 120 -11.41 -2.95 -22.11
CA PRO A 120 -12.81 -3.18 -21.78
C PRO A 120 -13.00 -4.52 -21.06
N VAL A 121 -14.04 -4.60 -20.23
CA VAL A 121 -14.38 -5.83 -19.52
C VAL A 121 -14.84 -6.91 -20.52
N PRO A 122 -14.13 -8.04 -20.61
CA PRO A 122 -14.54 -9.13 -21.50
C PRO A 122 -15.59 -10.03 -20.82
N PRO A 123 -16.31 -10.85 -21.57
CA PRO A 123 -17.25 -11.83 -20.99
C PRO A 123 -16.56 -12.98 -20.23
N ASN A 124 -15.31 -13.29 -20.59
CA ASN A 124 -14.54 -14.44 -20.10
C ASN A 124 -13.13 -14.06 -19.60
N PRO A 125 -13.00 -13.24 -18.55
CA PRO A 125 -11.69 -12.73 -18.09
C PRO A 125 -10.71 -13.85 -17.73
N SER A 126 -11.17 -14.85 -16.97
CA SER A 126 -10.33 -15.96 -16.50
C SER A 126 -9.75 -16.79 -17.65
N GLU A 127 -10.55 -17.05 -18.71
CA GLU A 127 -10.10 -17.81 -19.89
C GLU A 127 -9.04 -17.04 -20.67
N LEU A 128 -9.20 -15.72 -20.83
CA LEU A 128 -8.21 -14.87 -21.49
C LEU A 128 -6.88 -14.90 -20.73
N LEU A 129 -6.90 -14.82 -19.40
CA LEU A 129 -5.70 -14.86 -18.56
C LEU A 129 -5.07 -16.27 -18.48
N ASP A 130 -5.84 -17.35 -18.73
CA ASP A 130 -5.30 -18.72 -18.82
C ASP A 130 -4.80 -19.09 -20.21
N SER A 131 -5.04 -18.24 -21.22
CA SER A 131 -4.71 -18.52 -22.60
C SER A 131 -3.20 -18.74 -22.84
N PRO A 132 -2.83 -19.59 -23.81
CA PRO A 132 -1.43 -19.74 -24.22
C PRO A 132 -0.81 -18.42 -24.68
N LEU A 133 -1.61 -17.53 -25.27
CA LEU A 133 -1.17 -16.21 -25.73
C LEU A 133 -0.73 -15.33 -24.55
N PHE A 134 -1.48 -15.29 -23.45
CA PHE A 134 -1.10 -14.55 -22.25
C PHE A 134 0.19 -15.09 -21.63
N LYS A 135 0.28 -16.43 -21.50
CA LYS A 135 1.47 -17.10 -20.92
C LYS A 135 2.74 -16.80 -21.73
N GLU A 136 2.65 -16.88 -23.04
CA GLU A 136 3.77 -16.59 -23.95
C GLU A 136 4.13 -15.09 -23.90
N THR A 137 3.14 -14.21 -23.83
CA THR A 137 3.37 -12.76 -23.70
C THR A 137 4.15 -12.42 -22.44
N VAL A 138 3.75 -12.96 -21.30
CA VAL A 138 4.46 -12.71 -20.04
C VAL A 138 5.89 -13.24 -20.13
N ARG A 139 6.11 -14.41 -20.74
CA ARG A 139 7.45 -14.97 -20.98
C ARG A 139 8.32 -14.05 -21.84
N GLN A 140 7.78 -13.52 -22.94
CA GLN A 140 8.50 -12.57 -23.82
C GLN A 140 8.81 -11.26 -23.08
N MET A 141 7.88 -10.74 -22.28
CA MET A 141 8.11 -9.52 -21.51
C MET A 141 9.15 -9.69 -20.40
N ARG A 142 9.22 -10.88 -19.79
CA ARG A 142 10.27 -11.25 -18.84
C ARG A 142 11.70 -11.15 -19.42
N GLU A 143 11.85 -11.41 -20.71
CA GLU A 143 13.15 -11.27 -21.41
C GLU A 143 13.45 -9.81 -21.79
N LYS A 144 12.41 -9.03 -22.10
CA LYS A 144 12.55 -7.66 -22.60
C LYS A 144 12.76 -6.63 -21.48
N TYR A 145 12.14 -6.85 -20.30
CA TYR A 145 12.18 -5.94 -19.17
C TYR A 145 13.01 -6.51 -18.01
N ASP A 146 13.54 -5.64 -17.17
CA ASP A 146 14.21 -6.06 -15.94
C ASP A 146 13.20 -6.54 -14.90
N TYR A 147 12.02 -5.90 -14.86
CA TYR A 147 10.88 -6.29 -14.03
C TYR A 147 9.57 -6.18 -14.80
N VAL A 148 8.68 -7.15 -14.58
CA VAL A 148 7.29 -7.14 -15.01
C VAL A 148 6.43 -7.14 -13.75
N ILE A 149 5.70 -6.06 -13.52
CA ILE A 149 4.85 -5.87 -12.32
C ILE A 149 3.40 -6.03 -12.73
N ILE A 150 2.71 -7.00 -12.17
CA ILE A 150 1.35 -7.38 -12.57
C ILE A 150 0.36 -7.05 -11.46
N ASP A 151 -0.61 -6.20 -11.78
CA ASP A 151 -1.76 -5.90 -10.91
C ASP A 151 -2.90 -6.87 -11.23
N THR A 152 -3.41 -7.62 -10.23
CA THR A 152 -4.48 -8.61 -10.41
C THR A 152 -5.70 -8.26 -9.59
N PRO A 153 -6.89 -8.78 -9.88
CA PRO A 153 -8.03 -8.60 -8.99
C PRO A 153 -7.81 -9.26 -7.62
N PRO A 154 -8.61 -8.89 -6.59
CA PRO A 154 -8.50 -9.47 -5.26
C PRO A 154 -8.72 -10.99 -5.29
N LEU A 155 -7.76 -11.78 -4.80
CA LEU A 155 -7.85 -13.25 -4.76
C LEU A 155 -8.98 -13.73 -3.85
N GLY A 156 -9.33 -12.98 -2.81
CA GLY A 156 -10.47 -13.31 -1.95
C GLY A 156 -11.83 -13.12 -2.63
N SER A 157 -11.86 -12.50 -3.82
CA SER A 157 -13.10 -12.25 -4.58
C SER A 157 -13.22 -13.14 -5.80
N VAL A 158 -12.13 -13.36 -6.54
CA VAL A 158 -12.11 -14.10 -7.82
C VAL A 158 -10.82 -14.89 -8.00
N ILE A 159 -10.87 -15.92 -8.84
CA ILE A 159 -9.78 -16.89 -9.06
C ILE A 159 -8.66 -16.34 -9.97
N ASP A 160 -8.89 -15.25 -10.68
CA ASP A 160 -8.01 -14.73 -11.74
C ASP A 160 -6.57 -14.53 -11.27
N ALA A 161 -6.38 -14.04 -10.03
CA ALA A 161 -5.05 -13.90 -9.44
C ALA A 161 -4.30 -15.25 -9.30
N ALA A 162 -5.02 -16.34 -9.01
CA ALA A 162 -4.43 -17.67 -8.94
C ALA A 162 -4.04 -18.22 -10.33
N ILE A 163 -4.76 -17.82 -11.39
CA ILE A 163 -4.43 -18.14 -12.78
C ILE A 163 -3.15 -17.39 -13.17
N VAL A 164 -3.11 -16.07 -12.95
CA VAL A 164 -1.94 -15.24 -13.24
C VAL A 164 -0.70 -15.69 -12.47
N ALA A 165 -0.87 -16.23 -11.26
CA ALA A 165 0.22 -16.75 -10.45
C ALA A 165 1.07 -17.83 -11.19
N GLN A 166 0.49 -18.58 -12.13
CA GLN A 166 1.17 -19.65 -12.85
C GLN A 166 2.29 -19.16 -13.77
N VAL A 167 2.29 -17.89 -14.14
CA VAL A 167 3.28 -17.26 -15.04
C VAL A 167 4.19 -16.26 -14.33
N CYS A 168 4.07 -16.14 -13.00
CA CYS A 168 4.83 -15.22 -12.19
C CYS A 168 5.91 -15.91 -11.37
N ASP A 169 7.01 -15.20 -11.10
CA ASP A 169 8.11 -15.70 -10.27
C ASP A 169 7.80 -15.52 -8.78
N GLY A 170 6.93 -14.58 -8.43
CA GLY A 170 6.56 -14.33 -7.04
C GLY A 170 5.29 -13.49 -6.89
N ALA A 171 4.71 -13.57 -5.71
CA ALA A 171 3.49 -12.87 -5.34
C ALA A 171 3.63 -12.05 -4.07
N VAL A 172 2.97 -10.90 -4.05
CA VAL A 172 2.83 -10.02 -2.89
C VAL A 172 1.35 -9.84 -2.57
N LEU A 173 0.99 -10.02 -1.29
CA LEU A 173 -0.37 -9.78 -0.80
C LEU A 173 -0.46 -8.37 -0.20
N VAL A 174 -1.31 -7.52 -0.78
CA VAL A 174 -1.62 -6.19 -0.23
C VAL A 174 -2.81 -6.29 0.71
N ILE A 175 -2.66 -5.77 1.92
CA ILE A 175 -3.66 -5.82 3.00
C ILE A 175 -3.86 -4.40 3.52
N ALA A 176 -5.11 -3.92 3.56
CA ALA A 176 -5.40 -2.64 4.19
C ALA A 176 -5.53 -2.78 5.70
N ALA A 177 -4.80 -1.94 6.45
CA ALA A 177 -4.85 -1.90 7.89
C ALA A 177 -6.28 -1.66 8.39
N ASN A 178 -6.71 -2.38 9.42
CA ASN A 178 -8.01 -2.27 10.07
C ASN A 178 -9.24 -2.52 9.16
N GLN A 179 -9.06 -3.04 7.93
CA GLN A 179 -10.16 -3.35 7.01
C GLN A 179 -10.41 -4.84 6.84
N VAL A 180 -9.39 -5.66 7.06
CA VAL A 180 -9.44 -7.11 6.83
C VAL A 180 -9.17 -7.84 8.14
N SER A 181 -9.99 -8.86 8.45
CA SER A 181 -9.72 -9.70 9.60
C SER A 181 -8.52 -10.61 9.35
N TYR A 182 -7.73 -10.88 10.38
CA TYR A 182 -6.58 -11.77 10.31
C TYR A 182 -6.94 -13.15 9.73
N LYS A 183 -8.06 -13.74 10.18
CA LYS A 183 -8.54 -15.03 9.69
C LYS A 183 -8.85 -15.02 8.18
N PHE A 184 -9.41 -13.92 7.68
CA PHE A 184 -9.69 -13.80 6.24
C PHE A 184 -8.39 -13.66 5.45
N ALA A 185 -7.44 -12.85 5.93
CA ALA A 185 -6.12 -12.71 5.30
C ALA A 185 -5.37 -14.06 5.27
N GLN A 186 -5.42 -14.84 6.37
CA GLN A 186 -4.85 -16.19 6.40
C GLN A 186 -5.49 -17.14 5.38
N ASN A 187 -6.81 -17.08 5.20
CA ASN A 187 -7.50 -17.90 4.21
C ASN A 187 -7.06 -17.55 2.78
N VAL A 188 -6.97 -16.26 2.45
CA VAL A 188 -6.49 -15.80 1.13
C VAL A 188 -5.02 -16.19 0.92
N MET A 189 -4.18 -16.04 1.94
CA MET A 189 -2.79 -16.51 1.89
C MET A 189 -2.73 -18.02 1.67
N GLY A 190 -3.61 -18.80 2.31
CA GLY A 190 -3.73 -20.24 2.07
C GLY A 190 -4.13 -20.58 0.63
N GLN A 191 -5.01 -19.80 0.00
CA GLN A 191 -5.35 -19.94 -1.42
C GLN A 191 -4.14 -19.64 -2.31
N LEU A 192 -3.40 -18.57 -2.01
CA LEU A 192 -2.21 -18.21 -2.76
C LEU A 192 -1.13 -19.29 -2.65
N LYS A 193 -0.91 -19.89 -1.48
CA LYS A 193 0.03 -21.02 -1.28
C LYS A 193 -0.33 -22.25 -2.14
N LYS A 194 -1.61 -22.50 -2.41
CA LYS A 194 -2.04 -23.62 -3.26
C LYS A 194 -1.60 -23.48 -4.71
N THR A 195 -1.32 -22.29 -5.19
CA THR A 195 -0.80 -22.05 -6.54
C THR A 195 0.69 -22.45 -6.68
N LYS A 196 1.37 -22.74 -5.58
CA LYS A 196 2.81 -23.04 -5.48
C LYS A 196 3.72 -21.87 -5.91
N ILE A 197 3.19 -20.69 -6.12
CA ILE A 197 3.97 -19.49 -6.38
C ILE A 197 4.82 -19.13 -5.15
N LYS A 198 6.02 -18.62 -5.36
CA LYS A 198 6.83 -18.06 -4.29
C LYS A 198 6.11 -16.83 -3.68
N ILE A 199 5.80 -16.88 -2.40
CA ILE A 199 5.26 -15.73 -1.69
C ILE A 199 6.43 -14.86 -1.22
N ILE A 200 6.57 -13.66 -1.80
CA ILE A 200 7.63 -12.72 -1.45
C ILE A 200 7.33 -12.08 -0.09
N GLY A 201 6.05 -11.76 0.17
CA GLY A 201 5.64 -11.14 1.42
C GLY A 201 4.26 -10.50 1.35
N SER A 202 3.98 -9.67 2.35
CA SER A 202 2.77 -8.87 2.43
C SER A 202 3.10 -7.38 2.57
N VAL A 203 2.25 -6.51 2.00
CA VAL A 203 2.31 -5.06 2.19
C VAL A 203 1.11 -4.64 3.02
N LEU A 204 1.35 -4.09 4.21
CA LEU A 204 0.31 -3.46 5.00
C LEU A 204 0.14 -2.01 4.51
N ASN A 205 -1.01 -1.74 3.89
CA ASN A 205 -1.35 -0.44 3.31
C ASN A 205 -2.36 0.32 4.19
N LYS A 206 -2.50 1.62 3.96
CA LYS A 206 -3.42 2.52 4.69
C LYS A 206 -3.17 2.54 6.20
N VAL A 207 -1.92 2.43 6.59
CA VAL A 207 -1.52 2.53 7.99
C VAL A 207 -1.63 3.98 8.44
N ASP A 208 -2.33 4.23 9.54
CA ASP A 208 -2.34 5.54 10.19
C ASP A 208 -1.03 5.74 10.96
N LEU A 209 -0.17 6.59 10.44
CA LEU A 209 1.12 6.95 11.03
C LEU A 209 1.02 8.17 11.95
N SER A 210 -0.18 8.71 12.24
CA SER A 210 -0.35 9.80 13.19
C SER A 210 0.23 9.44 14.56
N GLU A 211 0.70 10.44 15.32
CA GLU A 211 1.31 10.24 16.65
C GLU A 211 0.38 9.49 17.62
N ASN A 212 -0.92 9.54 17.40
CA ASN A 212 -1.94 8.85 18.19
C ASN A 212 -2.26 7.44 17.69
N GLY A 213 -1.79 7.04 16.49
CA GLY A 213 -1.98 5.73 15.93
C GLY A 213 -1.10 4.67 16.61
N TYR A 214 -1.61 3.43 16.73
CA TYR A 214 -0.82 2.31 17.26
C TYR A 214 0.52 2.14 16.52
N TYR A 215 0.49 2.28 15.20
CA TYR A 215 1.68 2.17 14.34
C TYR A 215 2.57 3.42 14.40
N GLY A 216 2.03 4.62 14.58
CA GLY A 216 2.80 5.85 14.76
C GLY A 216 3.69 5.78 16.00
N ARG A 217 3.19 5.23 17.11
CA ARG A 217 3.99 4.98 18.32
C ARG A 217 5.06 3.90 18.12
N TYR A 218 4.75 2.84 17.39
CA TYR A 218 5.69 1.74 17.14
C TYR A 218 6.79 2.18 16.15
N TYR A 219 6.43 2.79 15.03
CA TYR A 219 7.37 3.30 14.04
C TYR A 219 8.18 4.49 14.54
N GLY A 220 7.55 5.46 15.23
CA GLY A 220 8.25 6.60 15.83
C GLY A 220 9.28 6.16 16.86
N LYS A 221 9.01 5.13 17.65
CA LYS A 221 9.92 4.60 18.66
C LYS A 221 11.04 3.73 18.05
N TYR A 222 10.75 2.97 17.00
CA TYR A 222 11.72 2.06 16.37
C TYR A 222 12.58 2.75 15.31
N TYR A 223 11.98 3.52 14.42
CA TYR A 223 12.69 4.24 13.37
C TYR A 223 13.34 5.52 13.87
N GLY A 224 12.74 6.28 14.76
CA GLY A 224 13.35 7.45 15.38
C GLY A 224 14.60 7.12 16.19
N LYS A 225 14.66 5.95 16.81
CA LYS A 225 15.81 5.51 17.60
C LYS A 225 16.92 4.89 16.74
N TYR A 226 16.59 4.20 15.66
CA TYR A 226 17.58 3.55 14.78
C TYR A 226 18.11 4.48 13.69
N TYR A 227 17.25 5.27 13.05
CA TYR A 227 17.65 6.17 11.97
C TYR A 227 18.14 7.53 12.45
N GLY A 228 17.62 8.07 13.55
CA GLY A 228 18.11 9.30 14.17
C GLY A 228 19.55 9.20 14.65
N SER A 229 19.99 8.01 15.06
CA SER A 229 21.39 7.75 15.45
C SER A 229 22.33 7.54 14.25
N TYR A 230 21.82 7.04 13.11
CA TYR A 230 22.63 6.72 11.92
C TYR A 230 22.82 7.91 10.98
N TYR A 231 21.82 8.78 10.86
CA TYR A 231 21.87 9.97 10.00
C TYR A 231 22.26 11.25 10.73
N GLY A 232 22.26 11.27 12.05
CA GLY A 232 22.73 12.42 12.86
C GLY A 232 24.22 12.71 12.72
N HIS A 233 25.00 11.82 12.14
CA HIS A 233 26.44 12.00 11.91
C HIS A 233 26.83 12.42 10.49
N TYR A 234 25.89 12.44 9.52
CA TYR A 234 26.21 12.77 8.11
C TYR A 234 25.80 14.17 7.65
N ASN A 235 25.06 14.94 8.45
CA ASN A 235 24.58 16.28 8.08
C ASN A 235 25.11 17.38 9.00
N SER A 236 26.43 17.44 9.21
CA SER A 236 27.05 18.58 9.93
C SER A 236 27.46 19.74 9.00
N GLU A 237 27.08 19.77 7.73
CA GLU A 237 27.47 20.84 6.81
C GLU A 237 26.34 21.51 6.00
N GLU A 238 25.04 21.29 6.28
CA GLU A 238 23.98 22.13 5.71
C GLU A 238 22.96 22.56 6.77
N SER A 239 22.67 23.86 6.78
CA SER A 239 21.92 24.64 7.75
C SER A 239 20.60 24.01 8.25
N PRO A 240 20.32 24.06 9.56
CA PRO A 240 19.14 23.45 10.18
C PRO A 240 17.86 24.16 9.77
N ASP A 241 16.91 23.41 9.29
CA ASP A 241 15.56 23.83 8.96
C ASP A 241 14.85 24.40 10.21
N LYS A 242 14.35 25.63 10.08
CA LYS A 242 13.72 26.43 11.15
C LYS A 242 12.49 25.76 11.79
N SER A 243 11.99 24.68 11.24
CA SER A 243 10.86 23.91 11.78
C SER A 243 11.24 23.09 13.03
N PHE A 244 12.47 22.57 13.11
CA PHE A 244 12.98 21.81 14.27
C PHE A 244 13.28 22.71 15.48
N GLU A 245 13.68 23.95 15.25
CA GLU A 245 13.94 24.93 16.32
C GLU A 245 12.62 25.37 17.00
N LYS A 246 11.53 25.47 16.24
CA LYS A 246 10.22 25.82 16.75
C LYS A 246 9.61 24.72 17.66
N ALA A 247 9.80 23.45 17.30
CA ALA A 247 9.37 22.30 18.09
C ALA A 247 10.20 22.14 19.39
N ARG A 248 11.51 22.38 19.34
CA ARG A 248 12.41 22.31 20.51
C ARG A 248 12.12 23.44 21.49
N ASN A 249 11.85 24.65 21.03
CA ASN A 249 11.51 25.81 21.88
C ASN A 249 10.13 25.67 22.51
N ALA A 250 9.15 25.04 21.84
CA ALA A 250 7.84 24.73 22.40
C ALA A 250 7.91 23.67 23.53
N SER A 251 8.81 22.69 23.44
CA SER A 251 9.02 21.68 24.50
C SER A 251 9.74 22.24 25.73
N LEU A 252 10.63 23.21 25.55
CA LEU A 252 11.32 23.91 26.63
C LEU A 252 10.42 24.90 27.38
N ALA A 253 9.50 25.56 26.65
CA ALA A 253 8.51 26.46 27.25
C ALA A 253 7.51 25.72 28.17
N ARG A 254 7.15 24.46 27.85
CA ARG A 254 6.28 23.63 28.70
C ARG A 254 6.93 23.12 29.99
N LYS A 255 8.28 23.10 30.08
CA LYS A 255 8.98 22.72 31.31
C LYS A 255 9.14 23.85 32.31
N ASN A 256 9.01 25.12 31.90
CA ASN A 256 9.18 26.27 32.78
C ASN A 256 7.87 26.78 33.41
N THR A 257 6.71 26.25 33.08
CA THR A 257 5.42 26.66 33.66
C THR A 257 4.96 25.85 34.86
N ASN A 258 5.74 24.84 35.29
CA ASN A 258 5.39 24.01 36.46
C ASN A 258 6.05 24.44 37.79
N ASN A 259 6.69 25.61 37.82
CA ASN A 259 7.29 26.12 39.06
C ASN A 259 6.93 27.60 39.27
N ALA A 260 5.68 27.89 39.51
CA ALA A 260 5.28 29.16 40.14
C ALA A 260 4.04 28.94 41.01
N SER A 261 4.24 29.11 42.27
CA SER A 261 3.33 29.02 43.39
C SER A 261 2.10 29.92 43.29
N LYS A 262 0.99 29.41 43.87
CA LYS A 262 -0.27 30.13 44.15
C LYS A 262 -0.06 31.41 44.94
N PRO A 263 -0.93 32.43 44.75
CA PRO A 263 -1.65 32.98 45.89
C PRO A 263 -3.16 33.16 45.70
N VAL A 264 -3.77 33.32 46.83
CA VAL A 264 -5.14 33.24 47.30
C VAL A 264 -5.92 34.52 47.05
N LYS A 265 -7.27 34.35 46.79
CA LYS A 265 -8.47 35.20 47.11
C LYS A 265 -8.65 36.57 46.45
N ARG A 266 -9.82 36.78 45.86
CA ARG A 266 -10.99 37.44 46.44
C ARG A 266 -12.19 37.54 45.48
N GLN A 267 -13.36 37.50 46.11
CA GLN A 267 -14.76 37.54 45.66
C GLN A 267 -15.19 38.80 44.89
N ALA A 268 -16.19 38.65 44.08
CA ALA A 268 -17.48 39.40 43.94
C ALA A 268 -17.96 39.14 42.49
N GLY A 269 -19.16 38.75 42.17
CA GLY A 269 -20.46 39.00 42.65
C GLY A 269 -21.37 39.11 41.44
N SER A 270 -22.41 38.33 41.45
CA SER A 270 -23.80 38.60 41.02
C SER A 270 -24.24 38.48 39.55
N VAL A 271 -25.31 37.71 39.45
CA VAL A 271 -26.59 37.88 38.72
C VAL A 271 -26.57 37.59 37.24
N GLY A 272 -27.34 36.74 36.70
CA GLY A 272 -28.67 36.19 36.83
C GLY A 272 -29.12 35.62 35.51
N LEU A 273 -29.91 34.75 35.56
CA LEU A 273 -31.29 34.38 35.16
C LEU A 273 -31.40 33.49 33.91
N VAL A 274 -31.84 32.26 34.13
CA VAL A 274 -33.17 31.65 33.81
C VAL A 274 -33.43 31.36 32.32
N ALA A 275 -33.70 30.19 31.90
CA ALA A 275 -34.83 29.26 31.84
C ALA A 275 -34.55 28.11 30.86
N ALA A 276 -34.66 26.90 31.21
CA ALA A 276 -35.81 26.02 31.43
C ALA A 276 -36.24 25.18 30.19
N ARG A 277 -36.28 23.88 30.44
CA ARG A 277 -37.21 22.81 29.96
C ARG A 277 -37.09 22.32 28.52
N LYS A 278 -37.15 21.02 28.25
CA LYS A 278 -38.01 19.91 28.72
C LYS A 278 -37.45 18.55 28.31
N LYS A 279 -37.77 17.59 29.13
CA LYS A 279 -37.67 16.14 29.11
C LYS A 279 -38.26 15.43 27.86
N ALA A 280 -37.70 14.26 27.52
CA ALA A 280 -38.51 13.05 27.44
C ALA A 280 -37.61 11.80 27.58
N ASN A 281 -38.00 10.94 28.51
CA ASN A 281 -37.56 9.58 28.75
C ASN A 281 -38.03 8.65 27.65
N VAL A 282 -37.26 7.61 27.33
CA VAL A 282 -37.76 6.22 27.33
C VAL A 282 -36.60 5.29 27.64
N ALA A 283 -36.87 4.36 28.56
CA ALA A 283 -35.99 3.31 29.07
C ALA A 283 -35.90 2.12 28.11
N GLY A 284 -34.80 1.36 28.22
CA GLY A 284 -34.67 0.06 27.61
C GLY A 284 -33.33 -0.59 27.97
N ASN A 285 -33.35 -1.39 29.05
CA ASN A 285 -32.29 -2.30 29.49
C ASN A 285 -31.81 -3.21 28.36
N ASN A 286 -30.49 -3.36 28.16
CA ASN A 286 -29.95 -4.73 28.16
C ASN A 286 -28.46 -4.73 28.49
N THR A 287 -28.11 -5.46 29.50
CA THR A 287 -26.79 -5.78 30.02
C THR A 287 -26.10 -6.78 29.13
N GLY A 288 -24.91 -6.45 28.64
CA GLY A 288 -24.03 -7.38 27.95
C GLY A 288 -22.58 -6.90 28.08
N VAL A 289 -21.95 -7.26 29.19
CA VAL A 289 -20.53 -7.03 29.46
C VAL A 289 -19.70 -7.83 28.46
N ARG A 290 -19.10 -7.19 27.48
CA ARG A 290 -17.99 -7.77 26.69
C ARG A 290 -16.67 -7.44 27.40
N LYS A 291 -16.05 -8.45 27.98
CA LYS A 291 -14.67 -8.44 28.46
C LYS A 291 -13.73 -8.06 27.31
N LYS A 292 -12.90 -7.05 27.52
CA LYS A 292 -11.71 -6.80 26.68
C LYS A 292 -10.71 -7.94 26.88
N PRO A 293 -10.11 -8.47 25.84
CA PRO A 293 -8.99 -9.41 25.98
C PRO A 293 -7.80 -8.69 26.62
N SER A 294 -7.14 -9.39 27.55
CA SER A 294 -5.93 -8.95 28.25
C SER A 294 -4.74 -8.88 27.29
N ALA A 295 -3.80 -7.99 27.59
CA ALA A 295 -2.64 -7.63 26.76
C ALA A 295 -1.55 -8.72 26.66
N ASP A 296 -1.79 -9.93 27.12
CA ASP A 296 -0.76 -10.98 27.29
C ASP A 296 -0.82 -12.12 26.24
N GLU A 297 -1.67 -12.01 25.20
CA GLU A 297 -1.78 -13.03 24.14
C GLU A 297 -1.18 -12.59 22.77
N PHE A 298 -0.13 -11.79 22.78
CA PHE A 298 0.67 -11.53 21.59
C PHE A 298 2.10 -11.97 21.85
N ASP A 299 2.31 -13.28 21.88
CA ASP A 299 3.64 -13.86 21.71
C ASP A 299 4.12 -13.58 20.28
N GLY A 300 5.26 -12.90 20.23
CA GLY A 300 5.88 -12.40 19.02
C GLY A 300 6.64 -13.50 18.27
N ASP A 301 5.95 -14.40 17.58
CA ASP A 301 6.56 -15.35 16.63
C ASP A 301 5.98 -15.15 15.22
N PHE A 302 6.29 -14.00 14.63
CA PHE A 302 6.16 -13.80 13.19
C PHE A 302 7.51 -13.39 12.60
N LEU A 303 8.58 -14.08 13.02
CA LEU A 303 9.89 -14.05 12.42
C LEU A 303 10.17 -15.43 11.80
N MET A 304 10.10 -15.48 10.48
CA MET A 304 10.80 -16.39 9.56
C MET A 304 11.25 -17.74 10.16
N ASP A 305 10.43 -18.78 9.99
CA ASP A 305 10.98 -20.13 9.89
C ASP A 305 11.49 -20.34 8.47
N TYR A 306 12.80 -20.24 8.31
CA TYR A 306 13.55 -20.85 7.23
C TYR A 306 13.77 -22.30 7.63
N ASP A 307 12.90 -23.20 7.23
CA ASP A 307 13.23 -24.61 7.24
C ASP A 307 14.10 -24.93 6.03
N GLU A 308 15.40 -25.15 6.32
CA GLU A 308 16.31 -25.91 5.48
C GLU A 308 15.79 -27.36 5.37
N LYS A 309 15.35 -27.70 4.16
CA LYS A 309 15.56 -29.05 3.59
C LYS A 309 15.42 -28.99 2.07
#